data_4f9db6993e810394fbd5a06a4d9ef5d6
#
_entry.id   4f9db6993e810394fbd5a06a4d9ef5d6
#
_cell.length_a   1.000
_cell.length_b   1.000
_cell.length_c   1.000
_cell.angle_alpha   90.00
_cell.angle_beta   90.00
_cell.angle_gamma   90.00
#
_symmetry.space_group_name_H-M   'P 1'
#
loop_
_entity.id
_entity.type
_entity.pdbx_description
1 polymer ?
#
loop_
_entity_poly.entity_id
_entity_poly.type
_entity_poly.pdbx_seq_one_letter_code
_entity_poly.pdbx_strand_id
1 'polypeptide(L)'
;MTDFSEISAYSQHKTRVLIYSSYPKTSKLVLHVLDFFGKNTDFILANGKSKTADCDFVILETSDLQKAADFKANIGLISDEMGSGNLTSILKNITAGGILVYPENMEETVDEAENYFRKLSFSNAEFKTEREKILISTEMGEIPLASGDANLVKNINGIKLLCQQFGIMEEDFYEAMMSFD
;
A
#
# COMPACT_ATOMS: atom_id res chain seq x y z
N MET A 1 7.14 19.87 3.83
CA MET A 1 7.04 19.58 2.39
C MET A 1 5.57 19.67 2.02
N THR A 2 5.19 20.68 1.27
CA THR A 2 3.77 20.96 0.94
C THR A 2 3.49 20.92 -0.56
N ASP A 3 4.55 20.94 -1.39
CA ASP A 3 4.44 20.89 -2.84
C ASP A 3 4.95 19.56 -3.38
N PHE A 4 4.24 19.03 -4.40
CA PHE A 4 4.60 17.76 -5.06
C PHE A 4 5.97 17.83 -5.75
N SER A 5 6.38 18.99 -6.25
CA SER A 5 7.72 19.18 -6.84
C SER A 5 8.83 18.98 -5.82
N GLU A 6 8.64 19.43 -4.57
CA GLU A 6 9.59 19.20 -3.48
C GLU A 6 9.71 17.73 -3.13
N ILE A 7 8.57 17.01 -3.13
CA ILE A 7 8.52 15.57 -2.86
C ILE A 7 9.26 14.79 -3.93
N SER A 8 9.02 15.12 -5.20
CA SER A 8 9.66 14.48 -6.34
C SER A 8 11.17 14.68 -6.29
N ALA A 9 11.64 15.88 -6.03
CA ALA A 9 13.07 16.18 -5.89
C ALA A 9 13.70 15.45 -4.69
N TYR A 10 13.03 15.47 -3.53
CA TYR A 10 13.50 14.81 -2.30
C TYR A 10 13.63 13.29 -2.45
N SER A 11 12.72 12.65 -3.18
CA SER A 11 12.67 11.20 -3.34
C SER A 11 13.50 10.66 -4.51
N GLN A 12 14.19 11.53 -5.27
CA GLN A 12 14.84 11.15 -6.52
C GLN A 12 15.89 10.01 -6.36
N HIS A 13 16.58 9.97 -5.23
CA HIS A 13 17.62 8.97 -4.94
C HIS A 13 17.18 7.96 -3.86
N LYS A 14 15.88 7.87 -3.59
CA LYS A 14 15.29 7.02 -2.56
C LYS A 14 14.39 5.96 -3.20
N THR A 15 14.07 4.93 -2.42
CA THR A 15 13.03 3.97 -2.83
C THR A 15 11.66 4.61 -2.65
N ARG A 16 10.99 4.87 -3.75
CA ARG A 16 9.69 5.52 -3.82
C ARG A 16 8.58 4.48 -3.72
N VAL A 17 7.76 4.60 -2.69
CA VAL A 17 6.64 3.70 -2.42
C VAL A 17 5.33 4.46 -2.59
N LEU A 18 4.51 4.06 -3.56
CA LEU A 18 3.20 4.64 -3.81
C LEU A 18 2.11 3.80 -3.12
N ILE A 19 1.23 4.47 -2.40
CA ILE A 19 -0.06 3.93 -1.99
C ILE A 19 -1.14 4.72 -2.73
N TYR A 20 -1.65 4.15 -3.82
CA TYR A 20 -2.74 4.75 -4.60
C TYR A 20 -4.06 4.31 -4.01
N SER A 21 -4.60 5.15 -3.14
CA SER A 21 -5.79 4.86 -2.34
C SER A 21 -6.56 6.15 -2.02
N SER A 22 -7.88 6.04 -1.99
CA SER A 22 -8.75 7.07 -1.43
C SER A 22 -9.13 6.78 0.03
N TYR A 23 -8.69 5.63 0.56
CA TYR A 23 -9.04 5.14 1.88
C TYR A 23 -7.88 5.30 2.89
N PRO A 24 -7.94 6.29 3.81
CA PRO A 24 -6.79 6.64 4.66
C PRO A 24 -6.34 5.55 5.64
N LYS A 25 -7.18 4.54 5.94
CA LYS A 25 -6.77 3.44 6.82
C LYS A 25 -5.76 2.51 6.15
N THR A 26 -5.72 2.47 4.80
CA THR A 26 -4.71 1.70 4.04
C THR A 26 -3.29 2.15 4.42
N SER A 27 -2.99 3.42 4.25
CA SER A 27 -1.67 3.96 4.61
C SER A 27 -1.39 3.95 6.11
N LYS A 28 -2.42 4.18 6.93
CA LYS A 28 -2.27 4.12 8.39
C LYS A 28 -1.87 2.73 8.87
N LEU A 29 -2.47 1.65 8.32
CA LEU A 29 -2.09 0.30 8.68
C LEU A 29 -0.66 -0.02 8.21
N VAL A 30 -0.28 0.38 6.97
CA VAL A 30 1.11 0.23 6.50
C VAL A 30 2.07 0.90 7.47
N LEU A 31 1.85 2.17 7.81
CA LEU A 31 2.73 2.91 8.72
C LEU A 31 2.75 2.32 10.13
N HIS A 32 1.61 1.83 10.63
CA HIS A 32 1.51 1.16 11.93
C HIS A 32 2.38 -0.10 11.96
N VAL A 33 2.28 -0.96 10.94
CA VAL A 33 3.10 -2.17 10.83
C VAL A 33 4.59 -1.85 10.76
N LEU A 34 4.97 -0.87 9.93
CA LEU A 34 6.37 -0.46 9.80
C LEU A 34 6.93 0.11 11.12
N ASP A 35 6.15 0.95 11.81
CA ASP A 35 6.55 1.54 13.09
C ASP A 35 6.67 0.47 14.19
N PHE A 36 5.74 -0.50 14.23
CA PHE A 36 5.73 -1.61 15.18
C PHE A 36 7.04 -2.41 15.13
N PHE A 37 7.62 -2.60 13.94
CA PHE A 37 8.90 -3.29 13.75
C PHE A 37 10.09 -2.34 13.59
N GLY A 38 9.95 -1.08 13.95
CA GLY A 38 11.05 -0.10 13.92
C GLY A 38 11.59 0.20 12.52
N LYS A 39 10.79 -0.02 11.46
CA LYS A 39 11.15 0.31 10.08
C LYS A 39 10.91 1.79 9.83
N ASN A 40 11.98 2.57 9.87
CA ASN A 40 11.89 4.01 9.64
C ASN A 40 11.62 4.31 8.15
N THR A 41 10.61 5.14 7.90
CA THR A 41 10.27 5.62 6.57
C THR A 41 9.93 7.11 6.61
N ASP A 42 10.22 7.80 5.52
CA ASP A 42 9.62 9.10 5.24
C ASP A 42 8.25 8.90 4.61
N PHE A 43 7.31 9.79 4.85
CA PHE A 43 6.00 9.70 4.24
C PHE A 43 5.33 11.04 4.02
N ILE A 44 4.44 11.07 3.05
CA ILE A 44 3.51 12.17 2.78
C ILE A 44 2.15 11.55 2.49
N LEU A 45 1.16 11.92 3.32
CA LEU A 45 -0.19 11.39 3.23
C LEU A 45 -1.13 12.39 2.55
N ALA A 46 -2.22 11.88 1.98
CA ALA A 46 -3.22 12.67 1.28
C ALA A 46 -3.84 13.79 2.16
N ASN A 47 -3.89 13.59 3.47
CA ASN A 47 -4.38 14.59 4.44
C ASN A 47 -3.35 15.68 4.78
N GLY A 48 -2.19 15.70 4.13
CA GLY A 48 -1.11 16.66 4.37
C GLY A 48 -0.14 16.29 5.50
N LYS A 49 -0.40 15.21 6.27
CA LYS A 49 0.57 14.74 7.28
C LYS A 49 1.83 14.23 6.60
N SER A 50 2.99 14.64 7.08
CA SER A 50 4.27 14.21 6.54
C SER A 50 5.33 14.02 7.62
N LYS A 51 6.30 13.17 7.33
CA LYS A 51 7.53 12.96 8.11
C LYS A 51 8.70 12.91 7.13
N THR A 52 9.75 13.65 7.42
CA THR A 52 11.01 13.65 6.67
C THR A 52 12.16 13.52 7.67
N ALA A 53 12.84 12.38 7.66
CA ALA A 53 13.92 12.02 8.57
C ALA A 53 15.12 11.43 7.81
N ASP A 54 15.18 11.71 6.50
CA ASP A 54 16.21 11.24 5.57
C ASP A 54 16.35 9.71 5.52
N CYS A 55 15.18 9.03 5.51
CA CYS A 55 15.12 7.59 5.36
C CYS A 55 15.31 7.15 3.89
N ASP A 56 15.70 5.89 3.67
CA ASP A 56 15.89 5.31 2.33
C ASP A 56 14.57 5.12 1.58
N PHE A 57 13.46 5.00 2.29
CA PHE A 57 12.13 4.81 1.74
C PHE A 57 11.28 6.06 1.93
N VAL A 58 10.58 6.47 0.87
CA VAL A 58 9.60 7.55 0.88
C VAL A 58 8.25 7.02 0.44
N ILE A 59 7.25 7.08 1.31
CA ILE A 59 5.87 6.65 1.03
C ILE A 59 5.05 7.87 0.64
N LEU A 60 4.42 7.82 -0.54
CA LEU A 60 3.39 8.77 -0.97
C LEU A 60 2.03 8.09 -0.98
N GLU A 61 1.08 8.61 -0.20
CA GLU A 61 -0.33 8.28 -0.33
C GLU A 61 -1.04 9.35 -1.15
N THR A 62 -1.76 8.93 -2.17
CA THR A 62 -2.59 9.83 -2.99
C THR A 62 -3.71 9.08 -3.69
N SER A 63 -4.83 9.76 -3.95
CA SER A 63 -5.87 9.33 -4.90
C SER A 63 -5.83 10.14 -6.21
N ASP A 64 -4.90 11.06 -6.33
CA ASP A 64 -4.69 11.85 -7.55
C ASP A 64 -3.85 11.05 -8.54
N LEU A 65 -4.45 10.73 -9.68
CA LEU A 65 -3.83 9.90 -10.72
C LEU A 65 -2.54 10.52 -11.29
N GLN A 66 -2.53 11.84 -11.49
CA GLN A 66 -1.36 12.52 -12.06
C GLN A 66 -0.19 12.51 -11.09
N LYS A 67 -0.45 12.79 -9.80
CA LYS A 67 0.58 12.71 -8.76
C LYS A 67 1.13 11.30 -8.61
N ALA A 68 0.24 10.28 -8.65
CA ALA A 68 0.64 8.88 -8.58
C ALA A 68 1.56 8.50 -9.75
N ALA A 69 1.22 8.92 -10.98
CA ALA A 69 2.02 8.67 -12.17
C ALA A 69 3.37 9.41 -12.12
N ASP A 70 3.37 10.69 -11.78
CA ASP A 70 4.58 11.54 -11.76
C ASP A 70 5.55 11.16 -10.63
N PHE A 71 5.07 10.47 -9.60
CA PHE A 71 5.91 9.97 -8.52
C PHE A 71 6.88 8.86 -8.98
N LYS A 72 6.59 8.17 -10.07
CA LYS A 72 7.45 7.13 -10.69
C LYS A 72 7.90 6.09 -9.65
N ALA A 73 6.96 5.44 -9.00
CA ALA A 73 7.23 4.53 -7.89
C ALA A 73 8.14 3.36 -8.25
N ASN A 74 8.98 2.95 -7.30
CA ASN A 74 9.71 1.68 -7.33
C ASN A 74 8.83 0.53 -6.84
N ILE A 75 7.98 0.81 -5.85
CA ILE A 75 7.02 -0.12 -5.29
C ILE A 75 5.67 0.59 -5.25
N GLY A 76 4.62 -0.02 -5.81
CA GLY A 76 3.26 0.52 -5.81
C GLY A 76 2.27 -0.43 -5.16
N LEU A 77 1.30 0.12 -4.42
CA LEU A 77 0.07 -0.54 -4.02
C LEU A 77 -1.11 0.23 -4.62
N ILE A 78 -1.94 -0.46 -5.39
CA ILE A 78 -3.26 0.05 -5.81
C ILE A 78 -4.30 -0.59 -4.91
N SER A 79 -5.10 0.21 -4.22
CA SER A 79 -6.17 -0.27 -3.35
C SER A 79 -7.42 -0.69 -4.14
N ASP A 80 -8.19 -1.63 -3.61
CA ASP A 80 -9.39 -2.22 -4.24
C ASP A 80 -10.42 -1.15 -4.65
N GLU A 81 -10.61 -0.12 -3.84
CA GLU A 81 -11.59 0.93 -4.10
C GLU A 81 -11.25 1.86 -5.27
N MET A 82 -10.00 1.83 -5.78
CA MET A 82 -9.59 2.72 -6.87
C MET A 82 -10.10 2.27 -8.24
N GLY A 83 -10.49 1.00 -8.38
CA GLY A 83 -10.98 0.44 -9.63
C GLY A 83 -9.94 0.39 -10.75
N SER A 84 -10.29 -0.26 -11.87
CA SER A 84 -9.39 -0.43 -13.02
C SER A 84 -9.36 0.79 -13.96
N GLY A 85 -10.16 1.82 -13.71
CA GLY A 85 -10.29 2.98 -14.58
C GLY A 85 -8.99 3.79 -14.68
N ASN A 86 -8.45 3.89 -15.90
CA ASN A 86 -7.37 4.80 -16.29
C ASN A 86 -6.02 4.64 -15.55
N LEU A 87 -5.65 3.40 -15.15
CA LEU A 87 -4.37 3.11 -14.49
C LEU A 87 -3.14 3.22 -15.41
N THR A 88 -3.34 3.33 -16.71
CA THR A 88 -2.27 3.31 -17.73
C THR A 88 -1.14 4.30 -17.44
N SER A 89 -1.46 5.49 -16.94
CA SER A 89 -0.45 6.50 -16.60
C SER A 89 0.43 6.08 -15.42
N ILE A 90 -0.13 5.43 -14.40
CA ILE A 90 0.63 4.88 -13.27
C ILE A 90 1.50 3.72 -13.77
N LEU A 91 0.90 2.77 -14.51
CA LEU A 91 1.58 1.57 -14.98
C LEU A 91 2.81 1.91 -15.86
N LYS A 92 2.68 2.86 -16.77
CA LYS A 92 3.80 3.35 -17.63
C LYS A 92 4.94 3.98 -16.84
N ASN A 93 4.65 4.48 -15.64
CA ASN A 93 5.61 5.21 -14.82
C ASN A 93 6.16 4.41 -13.62
N ILE A 94 5.72 3.17 -13.40
CA ILE A 94 6.43 2.28 -12.46
C ILE A 94 7.86 2.09 -12.97
N THR A 95 8.82 2.27 -12.09
CA THR A 95 10.25 2.12 -12.44
C THR A 95 10.52 0.72 -12.99
N ALA A 96 11.28 0.61 -14.06
CA ALA A 96 11.68 -0.69 -14.63
C ALA A 96 12.35 -1.58 -13.56
N GLY A 97 11.87 -2.81 -13.44
CA GLY A 97 12.29 -3.73 -12.36
C GLY A 97 11.62 -3.46 -11.01
N GLY A 98 10.70 -2.50 -10.94
CA GLY A 98 9.90 -2.22 -9.74
C GLY A 98 8.87 -3.32 -9.44
N ILE A 99 8.00 -3.05 -8.47
CA ILE A 99 6.98 -3.97 -7.97
C ILE A 99 5.63 -3.25 -7.95
N LEU A 100 4.59 -3.92 -8.43
CA LEU A 100 3.21 -3.46 -8.30
C LEU A 100 2.36 -4.50 -7.59
N VAL A 101 1.73 -4.09 -6.48
CA VAL A 101 0.72 -4.83 -5.74
C VAL A 101 -0.65 -4.28 -6.15
N TYR A 102 -1.56 -5.14 -6.58
CA TYR A 102 -2.86 -4.72 -7.14
C TYR A 102 -3.94 -5.77 -6.93
N PRO A 103 -5.25 -5.38 -6.86
CA PRO A 103 -6.35 -6.32 -6.78
C PRO A 103 -6.47 -7.20 -8.03
N GLU A 104 -6.80 -8.48 -7.86
CA GLU A 104 -6.95 -9.45 -8.98
C GLU A 104 -7.93 -8.99 -10.06
N ASN A 105 -8.97 -8.25 -9.70
CA ASN A 105 -9.93 -7.71 -10.67
C ASN A 105 -9.35 -6.66 -11.62
N MET A 106 -8.09 -6.24 -11.43
CA MET A 106 -7.37 -5.32 -12.32
C MET A 106 -6.35 -6.03 -13.20
N GLU A 107 -6.26 -7.37 -13.16
CA GLU A 107 -5.21 -8.15 -13.82
C GLU A 107 -5.16 -7.90 -15.33
N GLU A 108 -6.30 -7.86 -16.02
CA GLU A 108 -6.36 -7.58 -17.46
C GLU A 108 -5.71 -6.22 -17.79
N THR A 109 -6.04 -5.17 -17.02
CA THR A 109 -5.47 -3.84 -17.21
C THR A 109 -3.97 -3.82 -16.93
N VAL A 110 -3.52 -4.54 -15.89
CA VAL A 110 -2.10 -4.60 -15.51
C VAL A 110 -1.31 -5.42 -16.53
N ASP A 111 -1.92 -6.43 -17.15
CA ASP A 111 -1.27 -7.24 -18.17
C ASP A 111 -1.05 -6.52 -19.50
N GLU A 112 -1.86 -5.51 -19.79
CA GLU A 112 -1.67 -4.60 -20.94
C GLU A 112 -0.48 -3.63 -20.77
N ALA A 113 0.12 -3.57 -19.58
CA ALA A 113 1.24 -2.68 -19.34
C ALA A 113 2.47 -3.09 -20.15
N GLU A 114 3.01 -2.14 -20.93
CA GLU A 114 4.22 -2.32 -21.74
C GLU A 114 5.51 -2.30 -20.90
N ASN A 115 5.42 -1.79 -19.68
CA ASN A 115 6.57 -1.61 -18.79
C ASN A 115 6.88 -2.91 -18.02
N TYR A 116 8.16 -3.16 -17.77
CA TYR A 116 8.61 -4.36 -17.05
C TYR A 116 8.70 -4.09 -15.55
N PHE A 117 7.81 -4.69 -14.77
CA PHE A 117 7.82 -4.71 -13.32
C PHE A 117 7.26 -6.05 -12.79
N ARG A 118 7.57 -6.38 -11.55
CA ARG A 118 7.00 -7.55 -10.88
C ARG A 118 5.56 -7.29 -10.49
N LYS A 119 4.66 -8.16 -10.93
CA LYS A 119 3.22 -8.11 -10.68
C LYS A 119 2.87 -8.99 -9.49
N LEU A 120 2.19 -8.43 -8.49
CA LEU A 120 1.72 -9.13 -7.30
C LEU A 120 0.22 -8.84 -7.14
N SER A 121 -0.62 -9.72 -7.65
CA SER A 121 -2.07 -9.60 -7.47
C SER A 121 -2.48 -10.07 -6.07
N PHE A 122 -3.58 -9.51 -5.56
CA PHE A 122 -4.18 -9.95 -4.31
C PHE A 122 -5.70 -10.05 -4.43
N SER A 123 -6.27 -11.05 -3.76
CA SER A 123 -7.70 -11.20 -3.52
C SER A 123 -8.09 -10.58 -2.17
N ASN A 124 -9.38 -10.30 -2.02
CA ASN A 124 -9.92 -9.86 -0.74
C ASN A 124 -9.68 -10.93 0.33
N ALA A 125 -9.35 -10.51 1.54
CA ALA A 125 -9.22 -11.46 2.65
C ALA A 125 -10.58 -12.07 3.00
N GLU A 126 -10.61 -13.36 3.27
CA GLU A 126 -11.77 -14.02 3.83
C GLU A 126 -11.96 -13.59 5.28
N PHE A 127 -13.18 -13.31 5.68
CA PHE A 127 -13.49 -12.89 7.03
C PHE A 127 -14.87 -13.34 7.49
N LYS A 128 -15.05 -13.39 8.80
CA LYS A 128 -16.37 -13.51 9.43
C LYS A 128 -16.56 -12.43 10.49
N THR A 129 -17.79 -12.10 10.77
CA THR A 129 -18.12 -11.16 11.86
C THR A 129 -18.72 -11.94 13.03
N GLU A 130 -18.07 -11.85 14.19
CA GLU A 130 -18.55 -12.43 15.44
C GLU A 130 -18.60 -11.35 16.53
N ARG A 131 -19.78 -11.15 17.12
CA ARG A 131 -20.00 -10.18 18.22
C ARG A 131 -19.38 -8.79 17.91
N GLU A 132 -19.67 -8.28 16.71
CA GLU A 132 -19.15 -6.98 16.20
C GLU A 132 -17.65 -6.94 15.94
N LYS A 133 -16.94 -8.07 16.03
CA LYS A 133 -15.52 -8.18 15.66
C LYS A 133 -15.37 -8.84 14.31
N ILE A 134 -14.46 -8.31 13.51
CA ILE A 134 -14.04 -8.95 12.27
C ILE A 134 -12.91 -9.91 12.59
N LEU A 135 -13.05 -11.15 12.14
CA LEU A 135 -12.03 -12.20 12.22
C LEU A 135 -11.58 -12.51 10.80
N ILE A 136 -10.30 -12.28 10.51
CA ILE A 136 -9.69 -12.59 9.22
C ILE A 136 -9.30 -14.06 9.22
N SER A 137 -9.74 -14.81 8.21
CA SER A 137 -9.35 -16.21 8.02
C SER A 137 -7.97 -16.28 7.35
N THR A 138 -7.03 -16.97 7.99
CA THR A 138 -5.67 -17.15 7.52
C THR A 138 -5.23 -18.61 7.68
N GLU A 139 -4.11 -18.99 7.07
CA GLU A 139 -3.52 -20.33 7.27
C GLU A 139 -3.11 -20.58 8.74
N MET A 140 -2.86 -19.52 9.50
CA MET A 140 -2.54 -19.58 10.92
C MET A 140 -3.78 -19.61 11.83
N GLY A 141 -4.99 -19.57 11.24
CA GLY A 141 -6.27 -19.50 11.96
C GLY A 141 -6.96 -18.16 11.82
N GLU A 142 -7.85 -17.86 12.74
CA GLU A 142 -8.66 -16.65 12.73
C GLU A 142 -7.98 -15.54 13.54
N ILE A 143 -7.74 -14.41 12.89
CA ILE A 143 -7.03 -13.28 13.47
C ILE A 143 -7.98 -12.09 13.61
N PRO A 144 -8.18 -11.53 14.81
CA PRO A 144 -9.07 -10.41 15.02
C PRO A 144 -8.50 -9.12 14.41
N LEU A 145 -9.34 -8.40 13.67
CA LEU A 145 -9.09 -7.03 13.23
C LEU A 145 -9.72 -6.07 14.25
N ALA A 146 -8.89 -5.37 15.00
CA ALA A 146 -9.36 -4.49 16.08
C ALA A 146 -10.23 -3.34 15.56
N SER A 147 -9.90 -2.78 14.40
CA SER A 147 -10.60 -1.62 13.84
C SER A 147 -12.06 -1.87 13.43
N GLY A 148 -12.51 -3.13 13.34
CA GLY A 148 -13.86 -3.48 12.91
C GLY A 148 -14.27 -2.98 11.52
N ASP A 149 -13.33 -2.60 10.67
CA ASP A 149 -13.57 -1.90 9.41
C ASP A 149 -13.56 -2.85 8.21
N ALA A 150 -14.76 -3.18 7.70
CA ALA A 150 -14.93 -4.08 6.56
C ALA A 150 -14.28 -3.56 5.26
N ASN A 151 -14.13 -2.24 5.09
CA ASN A 151 -13.44 -1.70 3.90
C ASN A 151 -11.93 -1.96 3.96
N LEU A 152 -11.36 -1.99 5.16
CA LEU A 152 -9.94 -2.32 5.33
C LEU A 152 -9.67 -3.77 4.94
N VAL A 153 -10.62 -4.69 5.19
CA VAL A 153 -10.48 -6.13 4.89
C VAL A 153 -10.17 -6.36 3.42
N LYS A 154 -10.76 -5.60 2.52
CA LYS A 154 -10.54 -5.70 1.07
C LYS A 154 -9.08 -5.46 0.68
N ASN A 155 -8.35 -4.67 1.45
CA ASN A 155 -6.98 -4.29 1.16
C ASN A 155 -5.93 -5.02 2.02
N ILE A 156 -6.33 -5.82 3.02
CA ILE A 156 -5.39 -6.46 3.96
C ILE A 156 -4.33 -7.30 3.27
N ASN A 157 -4.71 -8.14 2.30
CA ASN A 157 -3.74 -8.97 1.57
C ASN A 157 -2.78 -8.11 0.73
N GLY A 158 -3.27 -7.04 0.12
CA GLY A 158 -2.42 -6.09 -0.60
C GLY A 158 -1.46 -5.34 0.34
N ILE A 159 -1.95 -4.88 1.49
CA ILE A 159 -1.12 -4.23 2.52
C ILE A 159 -0.05 -5.19 3.03
N LYS A 160 -0.40 -6.45 3.29
CA LYS A 160 0.55 -7.50 3.67
C LYS A 160 1.66 -7.67 2.63
N LEU A 161 1.29 -7.82 1.35
CA LEU A 161 2.24 -7.94 0.25
C LEU A 161 3.16 -6.71 0.12
N LEU A 162 2.63 -5.51 0.35
CA LEU A 162 3.43 -4.30 0.40
C LEU A 162 4.41 -4.32 1.59
N CYS A 163 3.96 -4.69 2.79
CA CYS A 163 4.81 -4.77 3.99
C CYS A 163 5.93 -5.82 3.84
N GLN A 164 5.69 -6.90 3.11
CA GLN A 164 6.73 -7.89 2.77
C GLN A 164 7.89 -7.28 1.97
N GLN A 165 7.66 -6.21 1.19
CA GLN A 165 8.74 -5.52 0.46
C GLN A 165 9.67 -4.73 1.41
N PHE A 166 9.26 -4.51 2.65
CA PHE A 166 10.08 -3.96 3.74
C PHE A 166 10.70 -5.04 4.63
N GLY A 167 10.55 -6.32 4.26
CA GLY A 167 11.06 -7.46 5.02
C GLY A 167 10.23 -7.81 6.25
N ILE A 168 8.94 -7.44 6.29
CA ILE A 168 7.99 -7.89 7.31
C ILE A 168 7.45 -9.25 6.87
N MET A 169 7.60 -10.25 7.72
CA MET A 169 7.06 -11.58 7.46
C MET A 169 5.54 -11.60 7.66
N GLU A 170 4.88 -12.65 7.20
CA GLU A 170 3.42 -12.74 7.28
C GLU A 170 2.93 -12.77 8.72
N GLU A 171 3.56 -13.55 9.56
CA GLU A 171 3.25 -13.68 10.99
C GLU A 171 3.40 -12.32 11.70
N ASP A 172 4.50 -11.61 11.43
CA ASP A 172 4.80 -10.29 11.96
C ASP A 172 3.73 -9.26 11.54
N PHE A 173 3.31 -9.32 10.26
CA PHE A 173 2.23 -8.46 9.78
C PHE A 173 0.95 -8.62 10.58
N TYR A 174 0.53 -9.86 10.80
CA TYR A 174 -0.71 -10.13 11.56
C TYR A 174 -0.56 -9.76 13.04
N GLU A 175 0.62 -9.94 13.65
CA GLU A 175 0.88 -9.49 15.02
C GLU A 175 0.66 -7.98 15.16
N ALA A 176 1.25 -7.18 14.28
CA ALA A 176 1.05 -5.73 14.29
C ALA A 176 -0.41 -5.34 14.01
N MET A 177 -1.06 -6.02 13.03
CA MET A 177 -2.45 -5.74 12.65
C MET A 177 -3.44 -5.93 13.81
N MET A 178 -3.22 -6.91 14.70
CA MET A 178 -4.08 -7.13 15.87
C MET A 178 -4.13 -5.94 16.82
N SER A 179 -3.12 -5.09 16.82
CA SER A 179 -3.04 -3.88 17.67
C SER A 179 -3.45 -2.59 16.94
N PHE A 180 -3.84 -2.68 15.67
CA PHE A 180 -4.26 -1.52 14.85
C PHE A 180 -5.72 -1.16 15.10
N ASP A 181 -5.99 0.11 15.51
CA ASP A 181 -7.31 0.64 15.86
C ASP A 181 -7.80 1.74 14.90
#